data_562602ed424966929ca03cc411383278
#
_entry.id   562602ed424966929ca03cc411383278
#
_cell.length_a   1.000
_cell.length_b   1.000
_cell.length_c   1.000
_cell.angle_alpha   90.00
_cell.angle_beta   90.00
_cell.angle_gamma   90.00
#
_symmetry.space_group_name_H-M   'P 1'
#
loop_
_entity.id
_entity.type
_entity.pdbx_description
1 polymer ?
#
loop_
_entity_poly.entity_id
_entity_poly.type
_entity_poly.pdbx_seq_one_letter_code
_entity_poly.pdbx_strand_id
1 'polypeptide(L)'
;MSEKVKYKEHNIYIVFKTCIDTVLALLGLILLSPLFLGIVIAIKIEDGIKAPVLFSQKRVGRDEKLFMLYKFRSMRLDTPHDTPTHLLSDPDKYITKVGRFLRKTSLDELPQIFNILKEDMAIVGPRPALWNQYDLIAERNKYGANSVKPGLTGWAQIHGRDELEIPDKAKLDGYYVENMSFALDIRCFFGTFLAVAKADGVVEGGTGAMHEKKRRVVIITNHSYMLWRFRRELMEELLKSHDITVLTPFVGHEDDIASLGIKTINTPIERRGMNPIHDIKLIRTYKKLLRAEQPEFVITYSIKPNIYAGIACRKLKIKYFANVQGLGTAFQKKMLASFVTKLYKYAFKGVSKVFFENEVNAREFRDRRILTEDKQVVLHGAGVNLKTYEKTAYPENERVHFLYLGRIMREKGIDELFSAVRRLNNESFDFVLDLVGFFEDEYESEVTALTEQGIAVFHGFQTDPIPYYAACDCVVLPSYHEGMSNVLLEAAAMARPLITSDIPGCREAVDDGKTGFLVPVRDAESLYEKLKAFINMPRAAREAMGAAGHEKIKNEFDKEDIVSKTVSVLLA
;
A
#
# COMPACT_ATOMS: atom_id res chain seq x y z
N MET A 1 42.87 -16.90 17.19
CA MET A 1 43.46 -15.83 18.00
C MET A 1 43.38 -14.54 17.18
N SER A 2 42.44 -13.65 17.49
CA SER A 2 42.30 -12.37 16.78
C SER A 2 43.41 -11.44 17.27
N GLU A 3 44.24 -10.95 16.35
CA GLU A 3 45.13 -9.82 16.64
C GLU A 3 44.26 -8.64 17.12
N LYS A 4 44.40 -8.31 18.40
CA LYS A 4 43.88 -7.06 18.93
C LYS A 4 44.59 -5.93 18.21
N VAL A 5 43.86 -5.15 17.41
CA VAL A 5 44.39 -3.91 16.83
C VAL A 5 44.94 -3.09 17.96
N LYS A 6 46.27 -2.94 18.01
CA LYS A 6 46.95 -2.15 19.03
C LYS A 6 46.57 -0.70 18.81
N TYR A 7 45.75 -0.17 19.73
CA TYR A 7 45.46 1.26 19.88
C TYR A 7 46.78 2.05 19.97
N LYS A 8 47.01 2.93 19.02
CA LYS A 8 48.15 3.85 19.06
C LYS A 8 47.84 4.84 20.19
N GLU A 9 48.56 4.72 21.32
CA GLU A 9 48.37 5.59 22.49
C GLU A 9 48.62 7.06 22.13
N HIS A 10 47.56 7.78 21.82
CA HIS A 10 47.60 9.26 21.74
C HIS A 10 47.44 9.87 23.15
N ASN A 11 48.20 9.38 24.09
CA ASN A 11 48.06 9.73 25.52
C ASN A 11 48.00 11.25 25.75
N ILE A 12 48.84 12.03 25.08
CA ILE A 12 48.86 13.49 25.23
C ILE A 12 47.59 14.15 24.69
N TYR A 13 47.11 13.69 23.51
CA TYR A 13 45.90 14.26 22.94
C TYR A 13 44.66 13.93 23.79
N ILE A 14 44.54 12.73 24.33
CA ILE A 14 43.41 12.33 25.18
C ILE A 14 43.33 13.17 26.45
N VAL A 15 44.47 13.45 27.11
CA VAL A 15 44.49 14.32 28.28
C VAL A 15 44.07 15.74 27.93
N PHE A 16 44.63 16.29 26.84
CA PHE A 16 44.28 17.62 26.36
C PHE A 16 42.79 17.71 25.97
N LYS A 17 42.30 16.72 25.26
CA LYS A 17 40.87 16.60 24.88
C LYS A 17 39.97 16.56 26.11
N THR A 18 40.32 15.77 27.14
CA THR A 18 39.50 15.67 28.36
C THR A 18 39.42 17.02 29.07
N CYS A 19 40.54 17.78 29.16
CA CYS A 19 40.53 19.12 29.74
C CYS A 19 39.63 20.08 28.94
N ILE A 20 39.73 20.07 27.61
CA ILE A 20 38.88 20.90 26.73
C ILE A 20 37.41 20.52 26.90
N ASP A 21 37.08 19.24 26.83
CA ASP A 21 35.70 18.74 26.97
C ASP A 21 35.10 19.18 28.31
N THR A 22 35.86 19.11 29.42
CA THR A 22 35.42 19.53 30.74
C THR A 22 35.18 21.05 30.80
N VAL A 23 36.12 21.87 30.28
CA VAL A 23 35.96 23.32 30.24
C VAL A 23 34.76 23.73 29.39
N LEU A 24 34.62 23.16 28.21
CA LEU A 24 33.49 23.45 27.32
C LEU A 24 32.15 22.98 27.91
N ALA A 25 32.13 21.86 28.63
CA ALA A 25 30.93 21.38 29.32
C ALA A 25 30.52 22.33 30.47
N LEU A 26 31.50 22.84 31.26
CA LEU A 26 31.25 23.85 32.30
C LEU A 26 30.69 25.15 31.71
N LEU A 27 31.34 25.68 30.68
CA LEU A 27 30.88 26.88 29.99
C LEU A 27 29.48 26.65 29.35
N GLY A 28 29.27 25.49 28.72
CA GLY A 28 27.97 25.10 28.19
C GLY A 28 26.89 25.04 29.26
N LEU A 29 27.17 24.48 30.43
CA LEU A 29 26.22 24.41 31.53
C LEU A 29 25.81 25.80 32.03
N ILE A 30 26.78 26.73 32.15
CA ILE A 30 26.53 28.13 32.58
C ILE A 30 25.69 28.85 31.53
N LEU A 31 26.09 28.81 30.25
CA LEU A 31 25.40 29.49 29.14
C LEU A 31 24.00 28.96 28.89
N LEU A 32 23.82 27.65 28.99
CA LEU A 32 22.52 27.00 28.71
C LEU A 32 21.65 26.87 29.95
N SER A 33 22.10 27.34 31.15
CA SER A 33 21.32 27.24 32.39
C SER A 33 19.91 27.86 32.29
N PRO A 34 19.66 29.02 31.63
CA PRO A 34 18.30 29.53 31.45
C PRO A 34 17.42 28.60 30.59
N LEU A 35 18.02 27.97 29.56
CA LEU A 35 17.32 27.01 28.72
C LEU A 35 17.00 25.73 29.52
N PHE A 36 17.93 25.23 30.32
CA PHE A 36 17.68 24.11 31.24
C PHE A 36 16.50 24.40 32.16
N LEU A 37 16.46 25.58 32.76
CA LEU A 37 15.35 25.99 33.63
C LEU A 37 14.01 26.04 32.87
N GLY A 38 14.01 26.61 31.67
CA GLY A 38 12.82 26.68 30.82
C GLY A 38 12.28 25.28 30.46
N ILE A 39 13.18 24.35 30.13
CA ILE A 39 12.78 22.95 29.83
C ILE A 39 12.24 22.26 31.08
N VAL A 40 12.88 22.44 32.24
CA VAL A 40 12.41 21.91 33.52
C VAL A 40 10.99 22.40 33.83
N ILE A 41 10.75 23.69 33.68
CA ILE A 41 9.42 24.29 33.89
C ILE A 41 8.41 23.71 32.91
N ALA A 42 8.73 23.60 31.60
CA ALA A 42 7.85 23.07 30.60
C ALA A 42 7.43 21.61 30.88
N ILE A 43 8.38 20.75 31.26
CA ILE A 43 8.11 19.36 31.67
C ILE A 43 7.22 19.31 32.92
N LYS A 44 7.50 20.17 33.91
CA LYS A 44 6.69 20.22 35.14
C LYS A 44 5.27 20.72 34.92
N ILE A 45 5.06 21.59 33.95
CA ILE A 45 3.71 22.07 33.56
C ILE A 45 2.94 20.94 32.87
N GLU A 46 3.56 20.16 31.97
CA GLU A 46 2.89 19.10 31.22
C GLU A 46 2.64 17.86 32.08
N ASP A 47 3.68 17.37 32.82
CA ASP A 47 3.63 16.08 33.52
C ASP A 47 3.32 16.21 35.02
N GLY A 48 3.22 17.45 35.54
CA GLY A 48 2.94 17.78 36.94
C GLY A 48 4.21 17.98 37.79
N ILE A 49 4.07 18.75 38.89
CA ILE A 49 5.19 19.19 39.73
C ILE A 49 5.99 18.03 40.33
N LYS A 50 5.32 16.89 40.61
CA LYS A 50 5.99 15.70 41.19
C LYS A 50 6.70 14.83 40.15
N ALA A 51 6.46 15.04 38.84
CA ALA A 51 7.05 14.22 37.79
C ALA A 51 8.59 14.42 37.74
N PRO A 52 9.40 13.37 37.61
CA PRO A 52 10.84 13.49 37.42
C PRO A 52 11.15 14.12 36.06
N VAL A 53 12.09 15.07 36.04
CA VAL A 53 12.48 15.83 34.85
C VAL A 53 13.50 15.08 34.00
N LEU A 54 14.37 14.31 34.69
CA LEU A 54 15.42 13.53 34.03
C LEU A 54 15.00 12.08 33.86
N PHE A 55 15.40 11.52 32.73
CA PHE A 55 15.41 10.12 32.44
C PHE A 55 16.85 9.62 32.40
N SER A 56 17.11 8.42 32.91
CA SER A 56 18.44 7.82 32.87
C SER A 56 18.38 6.40 32.31
N GLN A 57 19.38 6.03 31.51
CA GLN A 57 19.47 4.73 30.87
C GLN A 57 20.90 4.19 30.86
N LYS A 58 21.04 2.86 31.10
CA LYS A 58 22.34 2.19 31.05
C LYS A 58 22.91 2.19 29.63
N ARG A 59 24.16 2.64 29.50
CA ARG A 59 24.90 2.68 28.22
C ARG A 59 26.31 2.11 28.41
N VAL A 60 26.89 1.73 27.26
CA VAL A 60 28.28 1.25 27.22
C VAL A 60 29.21 2.44 27.06
N GLY A 61 30.15 2.55 27.99
CA GLY A 61 31.21 3.55 28.01
C GLY A 61 32.56 2.99 27.55
N ARG A 62 33.65 3.71 27.91
CA ARG A 62 35.02 3.30 27.62
C ARG A 62 35.33 1.92 28.23
N ASP A 63 36.01 1.08 27.45
CA ASP A 63 36.40 -0.29 27.84
C ASP A 63 35.20 -1.13 28.29
N GLU A 64 34.03 -0.90 27.65
CA GLU A 64 32.75 -1.56 27.91
C GLU A 64 32.19 -1.35 29.34
N LYS A 65 32.72 -0.43 30.11
CA LYS A 65 32.20 -0.06 31.44
C LYS A 65 30.81 0.57 31.28
N LEU A 66 29.84 0.09 32.03
CA LEU A 66 28.47 0.62 31.99
C LEU A 66 28.37 1.90 32.78
N PHE A 67 27.65 2.91 32.26
CA PHE A 67 27.33 4.15 32.94
C PHE A 67 25.86 4.53 32.73
N MET A 68 25.35 5.49 33.51
CA MET A 68 24.00 6.02 33.40
C MET A 68 24.02 7.29 32.57
N LEU A 69 23.44 7.20 31.36
CA LEU A 69 23.25 8.34 30.45
C LEU A 69 22.04 9.17 30.91
N TYR A 70 22.18 10.48 31.02
CA TYR A 70 21.12 11.40 31.40
C TYR A 70 20.48 12.08 30.18
N LYS A 71 19.16 12.15 30.18
CA LYS A 71 18.35 12.89 29.18
C LYS A 71 17.22 13.64 29.90
N PHE A 72 16.70 14.70 29.28
CA PHE A 72 15.39 15.20 29.68
C PHE A 72 14.31 14.18 29.35
N ARG A 73 13.30 14.08 30.23
CA ARG A 73 12.15 13.22 29.96
C ARG A 73 11.37 13.77 28.79
N SER A 74 11.15 12.92 27.80
CA SER A 74 10.39 13.20 26.59
C SER A 74 9.21 12.24 26.40
N MET A 75 9.06 11.25 27.31
CA MET A 75 7.99 10.24 27.26
C MET A 75 7.21 10.22 28.58
N ARG A 76 5.96 9.77 28.50
CA ARG A 76 5.03 9.64 29.63
C ARG A 76 5.57 8.67 30.68
N LEU A 77 5.04 8.82 31.91
CA LEU A 77 5.46 7.99 33.06
C LEU A 77 5.05 6.51 32.94
N ASP A 78 4.01 6.22 32.18
CA ASP A 78 3.48 4.89 31.93
C ASP A 78 4.20 4.14 30.79
N THR A 79 5.26 4.72 30.22
CA THR A 79 6.08 4.07 29.19
C THR A 79 6.89 2.92 29.77
N PRO A 80 6.94 1.72 29.14
CA PRO A 80 7.76 0.60 29.57
C PRO A 80 9.25 0.98 29.66
N HIS A 81 9.85 0.84 30.86
CA HIS A 81 11.20 1.36 31.15
C HIS A 81 12.34 0.62 30.43
N ASP A 82 12.19 -0.68 30.23
CA ASP A 82 13.26 -1.55 29.71
C ASP A 82 13.08 -1.92 28.23
N THR A 83 12.05 -1.38 27.59
CA THR A 83 11.80 -1.62 26.17
C THR A 83 12.38 -0.47 25.35
N PRO A 84 13.33 -0.73 24.43
CA PRO A 84 13.81 0.27 23.48
C PRO A 84 12.65 0.90 22.71
N THR A 85 12.70 2.19 22.45
CA THR A 85 11.61 2.96 21.81
C THR A 85 11.15 2.36 20.48
N HIS A 86 12.07 1.74 19.72
CA HIS A 86 11.78 1.11 18.43
C HIS A 86 11.07 -0.25 18.51
N LEU A 87 11.03 -0.85 19.70
CA LEU A 87 10.30 -2.09 19.97
C LEU A 87 8.89 -1.85 20.54
N LEU A 88 8.52 -0.58 20.74
CA LEU A 88 7.16 -0.21 21.13
C LEU A 88 6.25 -0.25 19.88
N SER A 89 5.09 -0.87 20.00
CA SER A 89 4.11 -1.00 18.91
C SER A 89 3.58 0.34 18.37
N ASP A 90 3.60 1.41 19.18
CA ASP A 90 3.22 2.77 18.80
C ASP A 90 3.97 3.78 19.70
N PRO A 91 5.24 4.13 19.37
CA PRO A 91 6.05 5.04 20.18
C PRO A 91 5.43 6.42 20.34
N ASP A 92 4.70 6.91 19.35
CA ASP A 92 4.13 8.26 19.33
C ASP A 92 3.06 8.49 20.40
N LYS A 93 2.39 7.45 20.86
CA LYS A 93 1.42 7.52 21.97
C LYS A 93 2.05 7.86 23.31
N TYR A 94 3.32 7.50 23.47
CA TYR A 94 4.05 7.70 24.73
C TYR A 94 4.85 8.99 24.74
N ILE A 95 5.00 9.70 23.60
CA ILE A 95 5.76 10.94 23.51
C ILE A 95 4.88 12.12 23.95
N THR A 96 5.36 12.90 24.95
CA THR A 96 4.65 14.11 25.41
C THR A 96 4.77 15.24 24.37
N LYS A 97 3.95 16.30 24.48
CA LYS A 97 4.00 17.44 23.54
C LYS A 97 5.34 18.17 23.65
N VAL A 98 5.78 18.44 24.89
CA VAL A 98 7.12 19.01 25.18
C VAL A 98 8.20 18.04 24.70
N GLY A 99 8.04 16.74 24.97
CA GLY A 99 8.97 15.70 24.54
C GLY A 99 9.16 15.66 23.03
N ARG A 100 8.11 15.84 22.23
CA ARG A 100 8.19 15.91 20.76
C ARG A 100 9.04 17.08 20.28
N PHE A 101 8.89 18.24 20.91
CA PHE A 101 9.73 19.39 20.61
C PHE A 101 11.19 19.14 21.00
N LEU A 102 11.45 18.61 22.21
CA LEU A 102 12.79 18.32 22.70
C LEU A 102 13.52 17.32 21.78
N ARG A 103 12.87 16.24 21.37
CA ARG A 103 13.43 15.25 20.45
C ARG A 103 13.73 15.83 19.07
N LYS A 104 12.79 16.60 18.51
CA LYS A 104 12.97 17.24 17.19
C LYS A 104 14.16 18.19 17.15
N THR A 105 14.48 18.84 18.29
CA THR A 105 15.58 19.79 18.43
C THR A 105 16.82 19.18 19.07
N SER A 106 16.79 17.89 19.45
CA SER A 106 17.83 17.19 20.23
C SER A 106 18.16 17.86 21.59
N LEU A 107 17.28 18.71 22.09
CA LEU A 107 17.43 19.36 23.39
C LEU A 107 17.23 18.39 24.55
N ASP A 108 16.60 17.24 24.34
CA ASP A 108 16.48 16.16 25.31
C ASP A 108 17.84 15.59 25.70
N GLU A 109 18.87 15.73 24.88
CA GLU A 109 20.22 15.23 25.12
C GLU A 109 21.12 16.20 25.93
N LEU A 110 20.70 17.45 26.19
CA LEU A 110 21.46 18.43 26.92
C LEU A 110 21.96 17.94 28.32
N PRO A 111 21.20 17.14 29.11
CA PRO A 111 21.71 16.62 30.38
C PRO A 111 22.93 15.71 30.26
N GLN A 112 23.33 15.27 29.07
CA GLN A 112 24.58 14.53 28.87
C GLN A 112 25.81 15.39 29.18
N ILE A 113 25.70 16.71 29.29
CA ILE A 113 26.73 17.59 29.80
C ILE A 113 27.21 17.11 31.20
N PHE A 114 26.30 16.61 32.04
CA PHE A 114 26.68 16.03 33.35
C PHE A 114 27.49 14.75 33.20
N ASN A 115 27.27 13.94 32.16
CA ASN A 115 28.09 12.76 31.88
C ASN A 115 29.49 13.15 31.41
N ILE A 116 29.63 14.26 30.66
CA ILE A 116 30.95 14.78 30.27
C ILE A 116 31.72 15.26 31.51
N LEU A 117 31.06 16.01 32.40
CA LEU A 117 31.66 16.47 33.64
C LEU A 117 32.03 15.33 34.62
N LYS A 118 31.31 14.19 34.56
CA LYS A 118 31.65 12.97 35.32
C LYS A 118 32.70 12.11 34.62
N GLU A 119 33.19 12.53 33.46
CA GLU A 119 34.15 11.81 32.64
C GLU A 119 33.64 10.47 32.06
N ASP A 120 32.33 10.20 32.11
CA ASP A 120 31.71 9.05 31.48
C ASP A 120 31.71 9.19 29.94
N MET A 121 31.66 10.45 29.46
CA MET A 121 31.56 10.81 28.05
C MET A 121 32.56 11.89 27.65
N ALA A 122 32.72 12.05 26.32
CA ALA A 122 33.41 13.15 25.67
C ALA A 122 32.41 13.99 24.84
N ILE A 123 32.80 15.19 24.40
CA ILE A 123 31.99 15.95 23.43
C ILE A 123 31.95 15.20 22.10
N VAL A 124 33.11 14.74 21.61
CA VAL A 124 33.22 14.00 20.36
C VAL A 124 33.75 12.58 20.62
N GLY A 125 33.05 11.58 20.09
CA GLY A 125 33.40 10.16 20.22
C GLY A 125 32.31 9.27 19.64
N PRO A 126 32.50 7.94 19.60
CA PRO A 126 31.44 7.00 19.21
C PRO A 126 30.19 7.17 20.07
N ARG A 127 28.98 7.16 19.46
CA ARG A 127 27.73 7.27 20.23
C ARG A 127 27.59 6.11 21.22
N PRO A 128 27.22 6.33 22.50
CA PRO A 128 27.14 5.25 23.48
C PRO A 128 26.08 4.22 23.11
N ALA A 129 26.48 2.95 22.94
CA ALA A 129 25.58 1.84 22.66
C ALA A 129 24.68 1.54 23.87
N LEU A 130 23.49 0.97 23.62
CA LEU A 130 22.69 0.37 24.69
C LEU A 130 23.44 -0.81 25.30
N TRP A 131 23.26 -1.05 26.58
CA TRP A 131 23.92 -2.14 27.31
C TRP A 131 23.63 -3.54 26.74
N ASN A 132 22.50 -3.70 26.02
CA ASN A 132 22.03 -4.94 25.41
C ASN A 132 22.20 -5.00 23.87
N GLN A 133 22.90 -4.03 23.26
CA GLN A 133 23.26 -4.04 21.84
C GLN A 133 24.56 -4.84 21.61
N TYR A 134 24.54 -6.14 21.91
CA TYR A 134 25.70 -7.01 21.86
C TYR A 134 26.36 -7.11 20.47
N ASP A 135 25.57 -7.05 19.41
CA ASP A 135 25.99 -7.04 18.01
C ASP A 135 26.81 -5.81 17.65
N LEU A 136 26.35 -4.61 18.00
CA LEU A 136 27.11 -3.37 17.81
C LEU A 136 28.39 -3.34 18.65
N ILE A 137 28.31 -3.79 19.91
CA ILE A 137 29.47 -3.83 20.82
C ILE A 137 30.54 -4.77 20.25
N ALA A 138 30.14 -5.97 19.81
CA ALA A 138 31.05 -6.95 19.22
C ALA A 138 31.67 -6.44 17.92
N GLU A 139 30.89 -5.78 17.05
CA GLU A 139 31.41 -5.25 15.79
C GLU A 139 32.40 -4.10 16.02
N ARG A 140 32.14 -3.19 16.96
CA ARG A 140 33.04 -2.10 17.36
C ARG A 140 34.37 -2.60 17.95
N ASN A 141 34.37 -3.74 18.61
CA ASN A 141 35.59 -4.34 19.14
C ASN A 141 36.60 -4.70 18.06
N LYS A 142 36.13 -5.05 16.86
CA LYS A 142 37.00 -5.34 15.70
C LYS A 142 37.81 -4.10 15.28
N TYR A 143 37.31 -2.92 15.54
CA TYR A 143 37.89 -1.63 15.15
C TYR A 143 38.40 -0.82 16.34
N GLY A 144 38.41 -1.36 17.56
CA GLY A 144 38.86 -0.69 18.76
C GLY A 144 37.96 0.48 19.20
N ALA A 145 36.75 0.60 18.68
CA ALA A 145 35.88 1.76 18.93
C ALA A 145 35.32 1.82 20.35
N ASN A 146 35.33 0.72 21.11
CA ASN A 146 34.94 0.71 22.53
C ASN A 146 36.05 1.09 23.49
N SER A 147 37.31 1.32 23.05
CA SER A 147 38.43 1.67 23.89
C SER A 147 38.49 3.16 24.26
N VAL A 148 37.63 4.01 23.70
CA VAL A 148 37.56 5.44 23.93
C VAL A 148 36.28 5.84 24.65
N LYS A 149 36.25 7.05 25.27
CA LYS A 149 35.01 7.59 25.85
C LYS A 149 33.98 7.80 24.73
N PRO A 150 32.71 7.38 24.92
CA PRO A 150 31.66 7.70 23.97
C PRO A 150 31.41 9.21 23.93
N GLY A 151 30.90 9.68 22.76
CA GLY A 151 30.68 11.11 22.52
C GLY A 151 29.21 11.51 22.50
N LEU A 152 28.96 12.80 22.77
CA LEU A 152 27.70 13.47 22.51
C LEU A 152 27.46 13.53 20.99
N THR A 153 28.51 13.77 20.22
CA THR A 153 28.57 13.68 18.77
C THR A 153 29.77 12.84 18.32
N GLY A 154 29.84 12.46 17.04
CA GLY A 154 30.93 11.66 16.49
C GLY A 154 30.90 11.50 14.99
N TRP A 155 31.94 10.88 14.44
CA TRP A 155 32.12 10.74 13.00
C TRP A 155 30.99 9.97 12.32
N ALA A 156 30.56 8.84 12.89
CA ALA A 156 29.42 8.09 12.38
C ALA A 156 28.11 8.91 12.44
N GLN A 157 27.96 9.76 13.48
CA GLN A 157 26.73 10.55 13.65
C GLN A 157 26.57 11.64 12.58
N ILE A 158 27.66 12.23 12.06
CA ILE A 158 27.62 13.23 10.99
C ILE A 158 27.54 12.61 9.58
N HIS A 159 27.71 11.26 9.44
CA HIS A 159 27.70 10.55 8.17
C HIS A 159 26.49 9.61 7.99
N GLY A 160 25.43 9.75 8.80
CA GLY A 160 24.20 8.97 8.65
C GLY A 160 23.54 8.56 9.96
N ARG A 161 24.14 8.90 11.12
CA ARG A 161 23.57 8.78 12.46
C ARG A 161 22.97 7.39 12.75
N ASP A 162 21.65 7.31 12.92
CA ASP A 162 20.93 6.08 13.31
C ASP A 162 20.53 5.22 12.10
N GLU A 163 20.68 5.73 10.88
CA GLU A 163 20.37 5.03 9.63
C GLU A 163 21.51 4.10 9.13
N LEU A 164 22.70 4.19 9.72
CA LEU A 164 23.85 3.35 9.34
C LEU A 164 23.69 1.92 9.85
N GLU A 165 24.01 0.95 9.00
CA GLU A 165 24.14 -0.45 9.41
C GLU A 165 25.25 -0.62 10.45
N ILE A 166 25.12 -1.65 11.31
CA ILE A 166 26.07 -1.92 12.39
C ILE A 166 27.52 -2.04 11.89
N PRO A 167 27.82 -2.76 10.79
CA PRO A 167 29.18 -2.82 10.27
C PRO A 167 29.75 -1.48 9.80
N ASP A 168 28.94 -0.66 9.12
CA ASP A 168 29.39 0.63 8.61
C ASP A 168 29.52 1.65 9.72
N LYS A 169 28.60 1.62 10.69
CA LYS A 169 28.70 2.41 11.91
C LYS A 169 29.98 2.09 12.70
N ALA A 170 30.27 0.82 12.89
CA ALA A 170 31.48 0.36 13.58
C ALA A 170 32.77 0.74 12.83
N LYS A 171 32.78 0.68 11.48
CA LYS A 171 33.91 1.16 10.66
C LYS A 171 34.15 2.66 10.80
N LEU A 172 33.09 3.48 10.75
CA LEU A 172 33.19 4.93 10.93
C LEU A 172 33.63 5.30 12.33
N ASP A 173 33.15 4.59 13.36
CA ASP A 173 33.59 4.75 14.73
C ASP A 173 35.06 4.33 14.89
N GLY A 174 35.49 3.25 14.22
CA GLY A 174 36.89 2.83 14.15
C GLY A 174 37.79 3.84 13.44
N TYR A 175 37.33 4.38 12.29
CA TYR A 175 38.04 5.46 11.60
C TYR A 175 38.28 6.67 12.51
N TYR A 176 37.28 7.06 13.31
CA TYR A 176 37.43 8.14 14.28
C TYR A 176 38.54 7.81 15.28
N VAL A 177 38.55 6.61 15.85
CA VAL A 177 39.54 6.18 16.85
C VAL A 177 40.96 6.16 16.29
N GLU A 178 41.13 5.69 15.07
CA GLU A 178 42.44 5.65 14.39
C GLU A 178 42.98 7.04 14.03
N ASN A 179 42.09 8.01 13.74
CA ASN A 179 42.45 9.34 13.24
C ASN A 179 42.14 10.45 14.24
N MET A 180 41.98 10.13 15.52
CA MET A 180 41.66 11.10 16.56
C MET A 180 42.61 12.31 16.55
N SER A 181 42.03 13.50 16.36
CA SER A 181 42.77 14.75 16.31
C SER A 181 41.83 15.92 16.57
N PHE A 182 42.38 17.04 17.01
CA PHE A 182 41.61 18.27 17.23
C PHE A 182 40.88 18.74 15.97
N ALA A 183 41.50 18.61 14.80
CA ALA A 183 40.85 18.96 13.54
C ALA A 183 39.63 18.06 13.21
N LEU A 184 39.72 16.75 13.53
CA LEU A 184 38.61 15.82 13.35
C LEU A 184 37.48 16.09 14.33
N ASP A 185 37.81 16.42 15.59
CA ASP A 185 36.82 16.81 16.60
C ASP A 185 36.07 18.09 16.20
N ILE A 186 36.77 19.09 15.69
CA ILE A 186 36.14 20.31 15.15
C ILE A 186 35.19 19.98 14.00
N ARG A 187 35.59 19.09 13.06
CA ARG A 187 34.72 18.66 11.95
C ARG A 187 33.48 17.96 12.46
N CYS A 188 33.60 17.07 13.46
CA CYS A 188 32.44 16.39 14.06
C CYS A 188 31.52 17.41 14.76
N PHE A 189 32.07 18.35 15.50
CA PHE A 189 31.32 19.35 16.25
C PHE A 189 30.48 20.24 15.28
N PHE A 190 31.10 20.87 14.29
CA PHE A 190 30.39 21.72 13.33
C PHE A 190 29.51 20.91 12.38
N GLY A 191 29.92 19.69 11.99
CA GLY A 191 29.10 18.77 11.20
C GLY A 191 27.77 18.43 11.85
N THR A 192 27.75 18.37 13.20
CA THR A 192 26.53 18.13 13.96
C THR A 192 25.50 19.23 13.78
N PHE A 193 25.91 20.50 13.80
CA PHE A 193 24.98 21.62 13.56
C PHE A 193 24.36 21.56 12.17
N LEU A 194 25.13 21.17 11.16
CA LEU A 194 24.64 21.01 9.80
C LEU A 194 23.67 19.82 9.70
N ALA A 195 23.97 18.70 10.36
CA ALA A 195 23.11 17.52 10.38
C ALA A 195 21.78 17.78 11.09
N VAL A 196 21.82 18.49 12.25
CA VAL A 196 20.60 18.87 12.98
C VAL A 196 19.77 19.91 12.20
N ALA A 197 20.41 20.87 11.53
CA ALA A 197 19.70 21.87 10.72
C ALA A 197 19.00 21.28 9.49
N LYS A 198 19.54 20.21 8.91
CA LYS A 198 18.92 19.49 7.79
C LYS A 198 17.75 18.61 8.24
N ALA A 199 17.59 18.37 9.55
CA ALA A 199 16.60 17.43 10.11
C ALA A 199 16.60 16.02 9.47
N ASP A 200 17.72 15.64 8.84
CA ASP A 200 17.90 14.35 8.18
C ASP A 200 18.36 13.31 9.21
N GLY A 201 17.65 12.17 9.26
CA GLY A 201 18.15 10.96 9.93
C GLY A 201 17.85 10.83 11.43
N VAL A 202 16.85 11.51 11.99
CA VAL A 202 16.41 11.27 13.38
C VAL A 202 15.35 10.17 13.40
N VAL A 203 15.80 8.91 13.29
CA VAL A 203 15.00 7.73 13.62
C VAL A 203 15.54 7.16 14.92
N GLU A 204 14.88 7.44 16.05
CA GLU A 204 15.30 6.87 17.33
C GLU A 204 15.11 5.36 17.34
N GLY A 205 16.21 4.67 17.61
CA GLY A 205 16.21 3.23 17.86
C GLY A 205 16.46 2.35 16.64
N GLY A 206 16.95 2.90 15.53
CA GLY A 206 17.38 2.10 14.39
C GLY A 206 18.44 1.07 14.81
N THR A 207 18.15 -0.23 14.65
CA THR A 207 19.07 -1.34 14.91
C THR A 207 20.13 -1.49 13.82
N GLY A 208 20.29 -0.48 12.93
CA GLY A 208 21.20 -0.58 11.79
C GLY A 208 20.74 -1.59 10.71
N ALA A 209 19.54 -2.17 10.84
CA ALA A 209 18.91 -2.69 9.65
C ALA A 209 18.57 -1.45 8.80
N MET A 210 19.26 -1.26 7.67
CA MET A 210 18.68 -0.48 6.61
C MET A 210 17.33 -1.12 6.30
N HIS A 211 16.25 -0.57 6.87
CA HIS A 211 15.12 -0.41 6.00
C HIS A 211 15.65 0.55 4.92
N GLU A 212 16.06 0.04 3.77
CA GLU A 212 16.06 0.84 2.57
C GLU A 212 14.81 1.68 2.69
N LYS A 213 14.95 3.00 2.70
CA LYS A 213 13.77 3.90 2.77
C LYS A 213 12.96 3.49 1.57
N LYS A 214 11.99 2.59 1.80
CA LYS A 214 11.21 2.01 0.72
C LYS A 214 10.72 3.17 -0.10
N ARG A 215 10.98 3.13 -1.39
CA ARG A 215 10.53 4.17 -2.30
C ARG A 215 9.01 4.23 -2.18
N ARG A 216 8.45 5.41 -2.23
CA ARG A 216 7.01 5.57 -1.98
C ARG A 216 6.21 5.49 -3.27
N VAL A 217 5.14 4.70 -3.24
CA VAL A 217 4.14 4.62 -4.30
C VAL A 217 2.84 5.23 -3.81
N VAL A 218 2.19 6.03 -4.65
CA VAL A 218 0.84 6.54 -4.37
C VAL A 218 -0.16 5.89 -5.32
N ILE A 219 -1.18 5.26 -4.76
CA ILE A 219 -2.30 4.68 -5.51
C ILE A 219 -3.51 5.59 -5.37
N ILE A 220 -4.13 5.98 -6.48
CA ILE A 220 -5.28 6.89 -6.50
C ILE A 220 -6.46 6.23 -7.19
N THR A 221 -7.56 6.10 -6.49
CA THR A 221 -8.81 5.54 -7.00
C THR A 221 -10.02 6.32 -6.54
N ASN A 222 -11.18 6.06 -7.13
CA ASN A 222 -12.47 6.61 -6.70
C ASN A 222 -13.26 5.65 -5.80
N HIS A 223 -12.66 4.52 -5.38
CA HIS A 223 -13.37 3.50 -4.60
C HIS A 223 -12.39 2.58 -3.85
N SER A 224 -12.40 2.60 -2.52
CA SER A 224 -11.53 1.75 -1.67
C SER A 224 -11.86 0.26 -1.81
N TYR A 225 -13.14 -0.11 -1.84
CA TYR A 225 -13.60 -1.49 -2.06
C TYR A 225 -12.96 -2.17 -3.28
N MET A 226 -12.83 -1.43 -4.40
CA MET A 226 -12.22 -1.94 -5.63
C MET A 226 -10.76 -2.35 -5.42
N LEU A 227 -9.99 -1.56 -4.65
CA LEU A 227 -8.59 -1.89 -4.36
C LEU A 227 -8.50 -3.16 -3.52
N TRP A 228 -9.31 -3.26 -2.46
CA TRP A 228 -9.29 -4.43 -1.59
C TRP A 228 -9.71 -5.70 -2.33
N ARG A 229 -10.82 -5.64 -3.06
CA ARG A 229 -11.38 -6.82 -3.72
C ARG A 229 -10.54 -7.31 -4.91
N PHE A 230 -9.95 -6.40 -5.70
CA PHE A 230 -9.37 -6.76 -6.98
C PHE A 230 -7.88 -6.43 -7.14
N ARG A 231 -7.28 -5.68 -6.22
CA ARG A 231 -5.88 -5.23 -6.32
C ARG A 231 -5.07 -5.46 -5.04
N ARG A 232 -5.60 -6.27 -4.12
CA ARG A 232 -4.94 -6.59 -2.85
C ARG A 232 -3.58 -7.23 -3.10
N GLU A 233 -3.51 -8.25 -3.92
CA GLU A 233 -2.28 -9.00 -4.23
C GLU A 233 -1.23 -8.09 -4.90
N LEU A 234 -1.65 -7.14 -5.74
CA LEU A 234 -0.75 -6.13 -6.30
C LEU A 234 -0.18 -5.21 -5.20
N MET A 235 -1.01 -4.79 -4.25
CA MET A 235 -0.54 -3.97 -3.13
C MET A 235 0.42 -4.76 -2.23
N GLU A 236 0.10 -6.01 -1.91
CA GLU A 236 0.97 -6.90 -1.12
C GLU A 236 2.33 -7.13 -1.80
N GLU A 237 2.35 -7.31 -3.12
CA GLU A 237 3.59 -7.46 -3.88
C GLU A 237 4.44 -6.18 -3.88
N LEU A 238 3.82 -5.03 -4.10
CA LEU A 238 4.50 -3.73 -4.06
C LEU A 238 5.02 -3.40 -2.66
N LEU A 239 4.34 -3.81 -1.59
CA LEU A 239 4.78 -3.61 -0.21
C LEU A 239 6.10 -4.31 0.13
N LYS A 240 6.51 -5.31 -0.64
CA LYS A 240 7.82 -5.97 -0.45
C LYS A 240 8.98 -4.99 -0.68
N SER A 241 8.81 -4.00 -1.55
CA SER A 241 9.86 -3.05 -1.96
C SER A 241 9.50 -1.57 -1.79
N HIS A 242 8.23 -1.23 -1.57
CA HIS A 242 7.75 0.16 -1.50
C HIS A 242 6.83 0.40 -0.31
N ASP A 243 6.84 1.64 0.17
CA ASP A 243 5.79 2.15 1.05
C ASP A 243 4.63 2.64 0.19
N ILE A 244 3.40 2.25 0.54
CA ILE A 244 2.21 2.61 -0.24
C ILE A 244 1.38 3.65 0.52
N THR A 245 0.96 4.69 -0.19
CA THR A 245 -0.10 5.61 0.25
C THR A 245 -1.28 5.51 -0.71
N VAL A 246 -2.48 5.29 -0.20
CA VAL A 246 -3.72 5.22 -0.97
C VAL A 246 -4.53 6.50 -0.80
N LEU A 247 -4.86 7.18 -1.91
CA LEU A 247 -5.77 8.32 -1.96
C LEU A 247 -7.10 7.87 -2.55
N THR A 248 -8.16 7.80 -1.73
CA THR A 248 -9.46 7.27 -2.14
C THR A 248 -10.58 7.84 -1.26
N PRO A 249 -11.82 7.97 -1.77
CA PRO A 249 -12.98 8.09 -0.90
C PRO A 249 -13.12 6.84 -0.02
N PHE A 250 -13.47 7.02 1.24
CA PHE A 250 -13.72 5.89 2.15
C PHE A 250 -15.15 5.37 1.94
N VAL A 251 -15.26 4.17 1.39
CA VAL A 251 -16.52 3.50 1.06
C VAL A 251 -16.49 2.00 1.39
N GLY A 252 -15.71 1.62 2.39
CA GLY A 252 -15.51 0.26 2.90
C GLY A 252 -14.11 -0.29 2.63
N HIS A 253 -13.66 -1.17 3.53
CA HIS A 253 -12.34 -1.82 3.52
C HIS A 253 -11.13 -0.88 3.72
N GLU A 254 -11.32 0.33 4.24
CA GLU A 254 -10.21 1.25 4.56
C GLU A 254 -9.33 0.69 5.67
N ASP A 255 -9.96 0.10 6.70
CA ASP A 255 -9.27 -0.51 7.84
C ASP A 255 -8.52 -1.77 7.40
N ASP A 256 -9.10 -2.55 6.48
CA ASP A 256 -8.44 -3.73 5.91
C ASP A 256 -7.18 -3.32 5.11
N ILE A 257 -7.28 -2.27 4.29
CA ILE A 257 -6.13 -1.72 3.56
C ILE A 257 -5.08 -1.19 4.55
N ALA A 258 -5.50 -0.49 5.60
CA ALA A 258 -4.59 0.02 6.63
C ALA A 258 -3.90 -1.10 7.42
N SER A 259 -4.58 -2.24 7.63
CA SER A 259 -4.01 -3.42 8.31
C SER A 259 -2.79 -4.02 7.60
N LEU A 260 -2.67 -3.80 6.28
CA LEU A 260 -1.48 -4.17 5.51
C LEU A 260 -0.28 -3.21 5.75
N GLY A 261 -0.42 -2.20 6.60
CA GLY A 261 0.60 -1.15 6.79
C GLY A 261 0.55 -0.04 5.74
N ILE A 262 -0.52 0.03 4.95
CA ILE A 262 -0.72 1.05 3.91
C ILE A 262 -1.32 2.31 4.53
N LYS A 263 -0.71 3.46 4.25
CA LYS A 263 -1.27 4.76 4.63
C LYS A 263 -2.48 5.09 3.76
N THR A 264 -3.65 5.31 4.36
CA THR A 264 -4.87 5.72 3.66
C THR A 264 -5.18 7.19 3.91
N ILE A 265 -5.57 7.91 2.86
CA ILE A 265 -5.98 9.33 2.94
C ILE A 265 -7.34 9.48 2.27
N ASN A 266 -8.34 9.90 3.04
CA ASN A 266 -9.66 10.17 2.48
C ASN A 266 -9.62 11.34 1.50
N THR A 267 -9.99 11.06 0.26
CA THR A 267 -10.02 12.04 -0.82
C THR A 267 -11.39 11.98 -1.51
N PRO A 268 -12.38 12.74 -1.05
CA PRO A 268 -13.73 12.72 -1.60
C PRO A 268 -13.73 13.06 -3.09
N ILE A 269 -14.42 12.23 -3.88
CA ILE A 269 -14.57 12.38 -5.33
C ILE A 269 -16.05 12.22 -5.67
N GLU A 270 -16.62 13.19 -6.36
CA GLU A 270 -17.95 13.02 -6.96
C GLU A 270 -17.85 12.01 -8.11
N ARG A 271 -18.44 10.82 -7.94
CA ARG A 271 -18.33 9.72 -8.92
C ARG A 271 -19.09 10.00 -10.21
N ARG A 272 -20.22 10.68 -10.14
CA ARG A 272 -21.10 11.03 -11.28
C ARG A 272 -21.14 12.56 -11.45
N GLY A 273 -21.26 13.01 -12.70
CA GLY A 273 -21.32 14.44 -13.03
C GLY A 273 -19.96 15.08 -13.35
N MET A 274 -20.02 16.23 -14.01
CA MET A 274 -18.88 17.07 -14.36
C MET A 274 -19.14 18.47 -13.81
N ASN A 275 -18.45 18.83 -12.74
CA ASN A 275 -18.45 20.17 -12.21
C ASN A 275 -17.03 20.75 -12.34
N PRO A 276 -16.79 21.70 -13.25
CA PRO A 276 -15.45 22.23 -13.50
C PRO A 276 -14.77 22.82 -12.27
N ILE A 277 -15.55 23.39 -11.34
CA ILE A 277 -14.99 23.98 -10.10
C ILE A 277 -14.50 22.88 -9.18
N HIS A 278 -15.30 21.82 -8.98
CA HIS A 278 -14.91 20.66 -8.17
C HIS A 278 -13.72 19.91 -8.78
N ASP A 279 -13.69 19.78 -10.10
CA ASP A 279 -12.62 19.11 -10.83
C ASP A 279 -11.28 19.89 -10.72
N ILE A 280 -11.31 21.23 -10.78
CA ILE A 280 -10.12 22.07 -10.54
C ILE A 280 -9.66 21.95 -9.07
N LYS A 281 -10.59 21.93 -8.11
CA LYS A 281 -10.27 21.74 -6.69
C LYS A 281 -9.62 20.38 -6.46
N LEU A 282 -10.11 19.33 -7.11
CA LEU A 282 -9.54 17.98 -7.04
C LEU A 282 -8.10 17.93 -7.57
N ILE A 283 -7.81 18.56 -8.72
CA ILE A 283 -6.45 18.67 -9.25
C ILE A 283 -5.51 19.40 -8.25
N ARG A 284 -6.00 20.47 -7.60
CA ARG A 284 -5.21 21.20 -6.58
C ARG A 284 -4.95 20.31 -5.35
N THR A 285 -5.94 19.55 -4.91
CA THR A 285 -5.83 18.59 -3.81
C THR A 285 -4.79 17.52 -4.14
N TYR A 286 -4.87 16.88 -5.30
CA TYR A 286 -3.87 15.90 -5.73
C TYR A 286 -2.47 16.50 -5.78
N LYS A 287 -2.29 17.71 -6.34
CA LYS A 287 -1.00 18.39 -6.35
C LYS A 287 -0.43 18.62 -4.94
N LYS A 288 -1.28 19.01 -3.98
CA LYS A 288 -0.85 19.23 -2.58
C LYS A 288 -0.40 17.91 -1.94
N LEU A 289 -1.21 16.85 -2.07
CA LEU A 289 -0.93 15.54 -1.50
C LEU A 289 0.31 14.90 -2.14
N LEU A 290 0.43 14.91 -3.46
CA LEU A 290 1.57 14.35 -4.16
C LEU A 290 2.89 15.09 -3.86
N ARG A 291 2.85 16.41 -3.59
CA ARG A 291 4.04 17.14 -3.10
C ARG A 291 4.44 16.74 -1.69
N ALA A 292 3.48 16.47 -0.82
CA ALA A 292 3.74 16.04 0.55
C ALA A 292 4.26 14.59 0.61
N GLU A 293 3.68 13.71 -0.22
CA GLU A 293 4.06 12.29 -0.24
C GLU A 293 5.36 12.02 -1.02
N GLN A 294 5.72 12.87 -1.99
CA GLN A 294 6.93 12.71 -2.83
C GLN A 294 7.11 11.30 -3.40
N PRO A 295 6.09 10.73 -4.11
CA PRO A 295 6.19 9.37 -4.59
C PRO A 295 7.21 9.23 -5.72
N GLU A 296 7.83 8.05 -5.83
CA GLU A 296 8.62 7.65 -6.99
C GLU A 296 7.73 7.56 -8.24
N PHE A 297 6.57 6.93 -8.08
CA PHE A 297 5.55 6.89 -9.11
C PHE A 297 4.13 6.82 -8.52
N VAL A 298 3.16 7.09 -9.38
CA VAL A 298 1.73 7.08 -9.04
C VAL A 298 1.00 6.07 -9.92
N ILE A 299 0.08 5.31 -9.33
CA ILE A 299 -0.84 4.42 -10.04
C ILE A 299 -2.26 4.98 -9.91
N THR A 300 -2.97 5.11 -11.02
CA THR A 300 -4.34 5.64 -11.01
C THR A 300 -5.33 4.61 -11.56
N TYR A 301 -6.52 4.57 -10.95
CA TYR A 301 -7.65 3.75 -11.37
C TYR A 301 -8.88 4.63 -11.55
N SER A 302 -9.72 4.28 -12.53
CA SER A 302 -10.95 4.99 -12.88
C SER A 302 -10.76 6.33 -13.60
N ILE A 303 -11.80 6.78 -14.31
CA ILE A 303 -11.74 7.92 -15.25
C ILE A 303 -11.25 9.22 -14.61
N LYS A 304 -11.86 9.63 -13.48
CA LYS A 304 -11.50 10.90 -12.82
C LYS A 304 -10.08 10.90 -12.27
N PRO A 305 -9.63 9.90 -11.49
CA PRO A 305 -8.23 9.79 -11.10
C PRO A 305 -7.26 9.74 -12.28
N ASN A 306 -7.55 8.95 -13.31
CA ASN A 306 -6.71 8.86 -14.52
C ASN A 306 -6.48 10.23 -15.16
N ILE A 307 -7.53 11.06 -15.24
CA ILE A 307 -7.46 12.40 -15.84
C ILE A 307 -6.86 13.40 -14.85
N TYR A 308 -7.45 13.58 -13.68
CA TYR A 308 -7.12 14.70 -12.79
C TYR A 308 -5.83 14.50 -11.99
N ALA A 309 -5.58 13.25 -11.53
CA ALA A 309 -4.28 12.94 -10.94
C ALA A 309 -3.20 12.86 -12.03
N GLY A 310 -3.51 12.36 -13.23
CA GLY A 310 -2.59 12.41 -14.37
C GLY A 310 -2.16 13.84 -14.72
N ILE A 311 -3.08 14.83 -14.71
CA ILE A 311 -2.76 16.25 -14.88
C ILE A 311 -1.86 16.76 -13.75
N ALA A 312 -2.13 16.34 -12.50
CA ALA A 312 -1.32 16.72 -11.34
C ALA A 312 0.11 16.15 -11.44
N CYS A 313 0.26 14.86 -11.75
CA CYS A 313 1.54 14.19 -11.93
C CYS A 313 2.37 14.84 -13.04
N ARG A 314 1.74 15.08 -14.20
CA ARG A 314 2.40 15.77 -15.31
C ARG A 314 2.93 17.17 -14.91
N LYS A 315 2.12 17.97 -14.18
CA LYS A 315 2.54 19.30 -13.71
C LYS A 315 3.66 19.24 -12.66
N LEU A 316 3.75 18.14 -11.91
CA LEU A 316 4.78 17.91 -10.90
C LEU A 316 5.99 17.13 -11.44
N LYS A 317 5.93 16.65 -12.69
CA LYS A 317 6.94 15.79 -13.33
C LYS A 317 7.15 14.47 -12.58
N ILE A 318 6.08 13.92 -11.99
CA ILE A 318 6.07 12.62 -11.31
C ILE A 318 5.75 11.53 -12.33
N LYS A 319 6.52 10.43 -12.34
CA LYS A 319 6.25 9.20 -13.12
C LYS A 319 4.87 8.66 -12.73
N TYR A 320 4.02 8.32 -13.67
CA TYR A 320 2.72 7.75 -13.34
C TYR A 320 2.22 6.76 -14.38
N PHE A 321 1.39 5.84 -13.90
CA PHE A 321 0.74 4.78 -14.64
C PHE A 321 -0.77 4.89 -14.45
N ALA A 322 -1.52 4.62 -15.50
CA ALA A 322 -2.98 4.67 -15.43
C ALA A 322 -3.58 3.29 -15.76
N ASN A 323 -4.71 2.97 -15.14
CA ASN A 323 -5.46 1.75 -15.42
C ASN A 323 -6.84 2.13 -15.98
N VAL A 324 -7.13 1.67 -17.18
CA VAL A 324 -8.41 1.85 -17.87
C VAL A 324 -9.18 0.53 -17.79
N GLN A 325 -10.00 0.43 -16.75
CA GLN A 325 -10.81 -0.78 -16.47
C GLN A 325 -12.01 -0.91 -17.43
N GLY A 326 -12.44 0.20 -18.01
CA GLY A 326 -13.52 0.28 -18.98
C GLY A 326 -13.70 1.70 -19.47
N LEU A 327 -14.37 1.87 -20.59
CA LEU A 327 -14.60 3.19 -21.18
C LEU A 327 -15.69 3.98 -20.45
N GLY A 328 -16.57 3.28 -19.71
CA GLY A 328 -17.69 3.86 -18.98
C GLY A 328 -18.74 4.53 -19.90
N THR A 329 -19.83 4.97 -19.29
CA THR A 329 -20.97 5.61 -20.01
C THR A 329 -20.59 6.93 -20.71
N ALA A 330 -19.44 7.52 -20.34
CA ALA A 330 -18.94 8.74 -20.96
C ALA A 330 -18.62 8.57 -22.45
N PHE A 331 -18.21 7.39 -22.89
CA PHE A 331 -17.90 7.11 -24.30
C PHE A 331 -19.13 6.73 -25.14
N GLN A 332 -20.27 6.49 -24.52
CA GLN A 332 -21.52 6.16 -25.22
C GLN A 332 -22.20 7.39 -25.86
N LYS A 333 -21.99 8.58 -25.28
CA LYS A 333 -22.57 9.84 -25.78
C LYS A 333 -21.53 10.63 -26.59
N LYS A 334 -21.74 10.80 -27.90
CA LYS A 334 -20.75 11.40 -28.84
C LYS A 334 -20.11 12.71 -28.35
N MET A 335 -20.90 13.66 -27.84
CA MET A 335 -20.37 14.95 -27.35
C MET A 335 -19.48 14.76 -26.10
N LEU A 336 -19.95 13.94 -25.16
CA LEU A 336 -19.23 13.65 -23.93
C LEU A 336 -17.94 12.86 -24.21
N ALA A 337 -18.01 11.88 -25.10
CA ALA A 337 -16.85 11.12 -25.56
C ALA A 337 -15.76 12.02 -26.18
N SER A 338 -16.15 13.00 -27.00
CA SER A 338 -15.20 13.95 -27.59
C SER A 338 -14.51 14.80 -26.52
N PHE A 339 -15.24 15.28 -25.52
CA PHE A 339 -14.70 16.07 -24.42
C PHE A 339 -13.75 15.25 -23.54
N VAL A 340 -14.19 14.07 -23.12
CA VAL A 340 -13.37 13.16 -22.31
C VAL A 340 -12.11 12.73 -23.07
N THR A 341 -12.21 12.47 -24.37
CA THR A 341 -11.05 12.20 -25.23
C THR A 341 -10.00 13.32 -25.17
N LYS A 342 -10.42 14.60 -25.22
CA LYS A 342 -9.50 15.75 -25.12
C LYS A 342 -8.83 15.82 -23.75
N LEU A 343 -9.58 15.52 -22.68
CA LEU A 343 -9.04 15.48 -21.32
C LEU A 343 -8.01 14.35 -21.16
N TYR A 344 -8.29 13.16 -21.67
CA TYR A 344 -7.32 12.06 -21.69
C TYR A 344 -6.07 12.41 -22.49
N LYS A 345 -6.21 12.95 -23.70
CA LYS A 345 -5.05 13.41 -24.50
C LYS A 345 -4.18 14.40 -23.72
N TYR A 346 -4.80 15.31 -22.99
CA TYR A 346 -4.07 16.28 -22.20
C TYR A 346 -3.40 15.65 -20.97
N ALA A 347 -4.13 14.79 -20.23
CA ALA A 347 -3.58 14.12 -19.06
C ALA A 347 -2.43 13.17 -19.44
N PHE A 348 -2.62 12.36 -20.48
CA PHE A 348 -1.72 11.26 -20.84
C PHE A 348 -0.49 11.67 -21.67
N LYS A 349 -0.28 12.96 -21.94
CA LYS A 349 0.96 13.43 -22.58
C LYS A 349 2.24 13.00 -21.83
N GLY A 350 2.16 12.86 -20.49
CA GLY A 350 3.29 12.46 -19.65
C GLY A 350 3.13 11.09 -18.98
N VAL A 351 2.14 10.27 -19.38
CA VAL A 351 1.95 8.94 -18.82
C VAL A 351 3.09 8.01 -19.24
N SER A 352 3.56 7.19 -18.30
CA SER A 352 4.60 6.19 -18.57
C SER A 352 4.03 5.01 -19.36
N LYS A 353 3.06 4.32 -18.79
CA LYS A 353 2.27 3.26 -19.45
C LYS A 353 0.82 3.34 -18.99
N VAL A 354 -0.08 2.78 -19.81
CA VAL A 354 -1.50 2.63 -19.50
C VAL A 354 -1.89 1.17 -19.63
N PHE A 355 -2.42 0.63 -18.55
CA PHE A 355 -2.93 -0.73 -18.50
C PHE A 355 -4.39 -0.76 -18.92
N PHE A 356 -4.74 -1.71 -19.80
CA PHE A 356 -6.09 -1.97 -20.27
C PHE A 356 -6.50 -3.38 -19.90
N GLU A 357 -7.76 -3.59 -19.55
CA GLU A 357 -8.30 -4.91 -19.19
C GLU A 357 -8.68 -5.76 -20.40
N ASN A 358 -8.78 -5.15 -21.60
CA ASN A 358 -9.01 -5.85 -22.86
C ASN A 358 -8.47 -5.05 -24.05
N GLU A 359 -8.27 -5.75 -25.17
CA GLU A 359 -7.72 -5.19 -26.41
C GLU A 359 -8.66 -4.17 -27.08
N VAL A 360 -9.97 -4.34 -26.92
CA VAL A 360 -10.96 -3.43 -27.53
C VAL A 360 -10.84 -2.02 -26.95
N ASN A 361 -10.70 -1.91 -25.63
CA ASN A 361 -10.49 -0.62 -24.96
C ASN A 361 -9.13 0.00 -25.34
N ALA A 362 -8.09 -0.80 -25.48
CA ALA A 362 -6.78 -0.34 -25.93
C ALA A 362 -6.84 0.21 -27.36
N ARG A 363 -7.53 -0.52 -28.27
CA ARG A 363 -7.74 -0.10 -29.66
C ARG A 363 -8.53 1.22 -29.74
N GLU A 364 -9.61 1.37 -28.98
CA GLU A 364 -10.39 2.61 -28.94
C GLU A 364 -9.53 3.82 -28.58
N PHE A 365 -8.56 3.66 -27.65
CA PHE A 365 -7.63 4.72 -27.30
C PHE A 365 -6.63 5.03 -28.43
N ARG A 366 -6.20 4.01 -29.21
CA ARG A 366 -5.38 4.21 -30.41
C ARG A 366 -6.15 4.95 -31.50
N ASP A 367 -7.34 4.48 -31.84
CA ASP A 367 -8.20 5.04 -32.90
C ASP A 367 -8.54 6.50 -32.62
N ARG A 368 -8.79 6.83 -31.37
CA ARG A 368 -8.97 8.24 -30.92
C ARG A 368 -7.67 9.03 -30.81
N ARG A 369 -6.52 8.42 -31.08
CA ARG A 369 -5.19 9.04 -30.96
C ARG A 369 -4.96 9.63 -29.56
N ILE A 370 -5.40 8.90 -28.51
CA ILE A 370 -5.14 9.27 -27.11
C ILE A 370 -3.75 8.80 -26.71
N LEU A 371 -3.37 7.60 -27.14
CA LEU A 371 -2.10 6.95 -26.85
C LEU A 371 -1.55 6.23 -28.08
N THR A 372 -0.24 6.10 -28.12
CA THR A 372 0.48 5.22 -29.03
C THR A 372 0.56 3.79 -28.47
N GLU A 373 0.78 2.81 -29.29
CA GLU A 373 0.80 1.40 -28.91
C GLU A 373 1.91 1.07 -27.91
N ASP A 374 3.07 1.70 -28.07
CA ASP A 374 4.22 1.51 -27.18
C ASP A 374 3.93 1.87 -25.71
N LYS A 375 2.94 2.72 -25.46
CA LYS A 375 2.50 3.11 -24.11
C LYS A 375 1.38 2.23 -23.54
N GLN A 376 0.85 1.30 -24.31
CA GLN A 376 -0.23 0.43 -23.89
C GLN A 376 0.29 -0.89 -23.36
N VAL A 377 -0.36 -1.40 -22.33
CA VAL A 377 -0.16 -2.75 -21.79
C VAL A 377 -1.53 -3.37 -21.63
N VAL A 378 -1.84 -4.40 -22.39
CA VAL A 378 -3.08 -5.13 -22.24
C VAL A 378 -2.87 -6.25 -21.22
N LEU A 379 -3.73 -6.27 -20.21
CA LEU A 379 -3.83 -7.31 -19.20
C LEU A 379 -5.17 -8.04 -19.36
N HIS A 380 -5.25 -9.25 -18.85
CA HIS A 380 -6.51 -9.99 -18.77
C HIS A 380 -7.27 -9.63 -17.48
N GLY A 381 -7.75 -8.38 -17.40
CA GLY A 381 -8.45 -7.84 -16.23
C GLY A 381 -7.57 -7.71 -14.98
N ALA A 382 -8.18 -7.97 -13.82
CA ALA A 382 -7.48 -8.05 -12.54
C ALA A 382 -6.91 -9.44 -12.26
N GLY A 383 -7.29 -10.42 -13.08
CA GLY A 383 -7.06 -11.83 -12.80
C GLY A 383 -7.95 -12.38 -11.67
N VAL A 384 -7.93 -13.67 -11.52
CA VAL A 384 -8.63 -14.38 -10.45
C VAL A 384 -7.63 -15.14 -9.56
N ASN A 385 -7.83 -15.07 -8.25
CA ASN A 385 -7.00 -15.79 -7.29
C ASN A 385 -7.44 -17.26 -7.22
N LEU A 386 -6.66 -18.14 -7.84
CA LEU A 386 -6.96 -19.57 -7.91
C LEU A 386 -6.85 -20.31 -6.57
N LYS A 387 -6.21 -19.70 -5.55
CA LYS A 387 -6.17 -20.22 -4.18
C LYS A 387 -7.44 -19.86 -3.40
N THR A 388 -8.11 -18.78 -3.76
CA THR A 388 -9.38 -18.36 -3.16
C THR A 388 -10.55 -19.04 -3.87
N TYR A 389 -10.51 -19.08 -5.21
CA TYR A 389 -11.53 -19.70 -6.05
C TYR A 389 -11.00 -21.03 -6.59
N GLU A 390 -10.80 -21.98 -5.67
CA GLU A 390 -10.31 -23.31 -6.02
C GLU A 390 -11.34 -24.09 -6.84
N LYS A 391 -10.83 -24.92 -7.75
CA LYS A 391 -11.68 -25.87 -8.48
C LYS A 391 -12.46 -26.74 -7.53
N THR A 392 -13.80 -26.73 -7.67
CA THR A 392 -14.69 -27.60 -6.87
C THR A 392 -15.32 -28.69 -7.74
N ALA A 393 -15.73 -29.79 -7.11
CA ALA A 393 -16.50 -30.81 -7.78
C ALA A 393 -17.77 -30.22 -8.41
N TYR A 394 -18.18 -30.77 -9.55
CA TYR A 394 -19.43 -30.35 -10.19
C TYR A 394 -20.62 -30.84 -9.35
N PRO A 395 -21.64 -30.00 -9.08
CA PRO A 395 -22.71 -30.33 -8.13
C PRO A 395 -23.58 -31.50 -8.58
N GLU A 396 -24.17 -32.21 -7.62
CA GLU A 396 -25.12 -33.29 -7.84
C GLU A 396 -26.56 -32.80 -7.63
N ASN A 397 -26.97 -31.83 -8.46
CA ASN A 397 -28.31 -31.26 -8.37
C ASN A 397 -29.33 -32.13 -9.09
N GLU A 398 -30.53 -32.29 -8.52
CA GLU A 398 -31.65 -32.96 -9.17
C GLU A 398 -32.19 -32.12 -10.33
N ARG A 399 -32.24 -30.81 -10.17
CA ARG A 399 -32.64 -29.81 -11.18
C ARG A 399 -31.47 -28.87 -11.51
N VAL A 400 -31.48 -28.26 -12.70
CA VAL A 400 -30.39 -27.37 -13.10
C VAL A 400 -30.43 -26.03 -12.34
N HIS A 401 -29.35 -25.68 -11.63
CA HIS A 401 -29.19 -24.41 -10.94
C HIS A 401 -28.42 -23.40 -11.80
N PHE A 402 -29.13 -22.39 -12.31
CA PHE A 402 -28.51 -21.23 -12.92
C PHE A 402 -28.24 -20.17 -11.87
N LEU A 403 -27.03 -19.64 -11.80
CA LEU A 403 -26.68 -18.55 -10.90
C LEU A 403 -26.50 -17.25 -11.66
N TYR A 404 -27.24 -16.23 -11.24
CA TYR A 404 -26.95 -14.84 -11.56
C TYR A 404 -26.33 -14.18 -10.31
N LEU A 405 -25.16 -13.56 -10.48
CA LEU A 405 -24.50 -12.84 -9.42
C LEU A 405 -24.12 -11.43 -9.89
N GLY A 406 -24.68 -10.41 -9.22
CA GLY A 406 -24.42 -9.02 -9.58
C GLY A 406 -25.53 -8.06 -9.16
N ARG A 407 -25.38 -6.81 -9.56
CA ARG A 407 -26.42 -5.79 -9.36
C ARG A 407 -27.62 -6.12 -10.25
N ILE A 408 -28.81 -6.10 -9.66
CA ILE A 408 -30.05 -6.32 -10.40
C ILE A 408 -30.43 -5.00 -11.03
N MET A 409 -30.12 -4.87 -12.33
CA MET A 409 -30.34 -3.67 -13.11
C MET A 409 -30.40 -4.01 -14.62
N ARG A 410 -31.05 -3.15 -15.38
CA ARG A 410 -31.26 -3.35 -16.81
C ARG A 410 -29.98 -3.57 -17.61
N GLU A 411 -28.92 -2.81 -17.32
CA GLU A 411 -27.66 -2.91 -18.05
C GLU A 411 -26.93 -4.26 -17.83
N LYS A 412 -27.40 -5.07 -16.87
CA LYS A 412 -26.92 -6.43 -16.63
C LYS A 412 -27.74 -7.50 -17.35
N GLY A 413 -28.68 -7.11 -18.23
CA GLY A 413 -29.46 -8.02 -19.04
C GLY A 413 -30.53 -8.78 -18.25
N ILE A 414 -31.04 -8.16 -17.18
CA ILE A 414 -32.06 -8.76 -16.31
C ILE A 414 -33.39 -8.96 -17.08
N ASP A 415 -33.76 -8.03 -17.96
CA ASP A 415 -34.98 -8.16 -18.81
C ASP A 415 -34.93 -9.42 -19.65
N GLU A 416 -33.80 -9.67 -20.31
CA GLU A 416 -33.58 -10.85 -21.16
C GLU A 416 -33.57 -12.15 -20.34
N LEU A 417 -32.89 -12.10 -19.18
CA LEU A 417 -32.80 -13.25 -18.28
C LEU A 417 -34.19 -13.66 -17.78
N PHE A 418 -34.97 -12.70 -17.28
CA PHE A 418 -36.31 -12.97 -16.76
C PHE A 418 -37.28 -13.43 -17.86
N SER A 419 -37.19 -12.86 -19.07
CA SER A 419 -37.93 -13.31 -20.20
C SER A 419 -37.63 -14.77 -20.56
N ALA A 420 -36.34 -15.13 -20.64
CA ALA A 420 -35.90 -16.46 -20.99
C ALA A 420 -36.30 -17.52 -19.95
N VAL A 421 -36.17 -17.24 -18.65
CA VAL A 421 -36.54 -18.20 -17.59
C VAL A 421 -38.06 -18.38 -17.47
N ARG A 422 -38.88 -17.31 -17.68
CA ARG A 422 -40.35 -17.46 -17.76
C ARG A 422 -40.77 -18.39 -18.89
N ARG A 423 -40.12 -18.28 -20.04
CA ARG A 423 -40.41 -19.15 -21.19
C ARG A 423 -40.01 -20.60 -20.91
N LEU A 424 -38.82 -20.84 -20.31
CA LEU A 424 -38.43 -22.19 -19.91
C LEU A 424 -39.44 -22.82 -18.93
N ASN A 425 -39.91 -22.04 -17.95
CA ASN A 425 -40.93 -22.51 -17.00
C ASN A 425 -42.25 -22.84 -17.68
N ASN A 426 -42.71 -22.02 -18.64
CA ASN A 426 -43.93 -22.27 -19.43
C ASN A 426 -43.82 -23.55 -20.27
N GLU A 427 -42.61 -23.94 -20.69
CA GLU A 427 -42.33 -25.19 -21.40
C GLU A 427 -42.02 -26.36 -20.43
N SER A 428 -42.18 -26.15 -19.12
CA SER A 428 -42.02 -27.14 -18.06
C SER A 428 -40.60 -27.73 -17.96
N PHE A 429 -39.57 -26.96 -18.26
CA PHE A 429 -38.19 -27.34 -17.99
C PHE A 429 -37.92 -27.32 -16.48
N ASP A 430 -37.10 -28.29 -16.00
CA ASP A 430 -36.76 -28.41 -14.59
C ASP A 430 -35.44 -27.68 -14.29
N PHE A 431 -35.54 -26.48 -13.70
CA PHE A 431 -34.45 -25.62 -13.35
C PHE A 431 -34.82 -24.69 -12.17
N VAL A 432 -33.83 -23.98 -11.62
CA VAL A 432 -34.02 -22.86 -10.72
C VAL A 432 -33.02 -21.76 -11.05
N LEU A 433 -33.40 -20.49 -10.88
CA LEU A 433 -32.53 -19.33 -11.02
C LEU A 433 -32.20 -18.79 -9.62
N ASP A 434 -30.95 -18.94 -9.20
CA ASP A 434 -30.42 -18.33 -7.99
C ASP A 434 -29.99 -16.89 -8.31
N LEU A 435 -30.59 -15.91 -7.62
CA LEU A 435 -30.29 -14.49 -7.76
C LEU A 435 -29.54 -13.98 -6.54
N VAL A 436 -28.27 -13.61 -6.74
CA VAL A 436 -27.40 -13.07 -5.68
C VAL A 436 -27.01 -11.64 -6.03
N GLY A 437 -27.38 -10.68 -5.17
CA GLY A 437 -27.08 -9.27 -5.40
C GLY A 437 -28.05 -8.33 -4.73
N PHE A 438 -28.04 -7.08 -5.19
CA PHE A 438 -28.94 -6.04 -4.70
C PHE A 438 -29.56 -5.28 -5.89
N PHE A 439 -30.71 -4.68 -5.63
CA PHE A 439 -31.42 -3.87 -6.61
C PHE A 439 -30.73 -2.51 -6.80
N GLU A 440 -30.43 -2.16 -8.05
CA GLU A 440 -30.02 -0.81 -8.45
C GLU A 440 -31.12 -0.12 -9.27
N ASP A 441 -31.94 -0.91 -9.97
CA ASP A 441 -33.17 -0.48 -10.65
C ASP A 441 -34.38 -1.19 -10.03
N GLU A 442 -35.61 -0.79 -10.38
CA GLU A 442 -36.87 -1.24 -9.79
C GLU A 442 -37.30 -2.62 -10.33
N TYR A 443 -36.71 -3.70 -9.80
CA TYR A 443 -37.02 -5.10 -10.16
C TYR A 443 -37.58 -5.92 -9.00
N GLU A 444 -37.85 -5.34 -7.84
CA GLU A 444 -38.31 -6.06 -6.64
C GLU A 444 -39.60 -6.85 -6.90
N SER A 445 -40.57 -6.23 -7.60
CA SER A 445 -41.84 -6.87 -7.92
C SER A 445 -41.71 -8.07 -8.87
N GLU A 446 -40.79 -7.96 -9.83
CA GLU A 446 -40.55 -9.05 -10.79
C GLU A 446 -39.83 -10.23 -10.13
N VAL A 447 -38.84 -9.94 -9.28
CA VAL A 447 -38.11 -10.97 -8.52
C VAL A 447 -39.06 -11.68 -7.55
N THR A 448 -39.95 -10.93 -6.87
CA THR A 448 -40.98 -11.52 -6.00
C THR A 448 -41.88 -12.46 -6.79
N ALA A 449 -42.38 -12.03 -7.93
CA ALA A 449 -43.27 -12.88 -8.78
C ALA A 449 -42.57 -14.16 -9.27
N LEU A 450 -41.28 -14.08 -9.65
CA LEU A 450 -40.51 -15.27 -10.07
C LEU A 450 -40.27 -16.23 -8.87
N THR A 451 -40.07 -15.67 -7.67
CA THR A 451 -39.89 -16.45 -6.44
C THR A 451 -41.18 -17.16 -6.03
N GLU A 452 -42.32 -16.47 -6.08
CA GLU A 452 -43.65 -17.05 -5.78
C GLU A 452 -44.02 -18.16 -6.75
N GLN A 453 -43.57 -18.05 -8.00
CA GLN A 453 -43.78 -19.11 -9.02
C GLN A 453 -42.75 -20.27 -8.89
N GLY A 454 -41.83 -20.22 -7.96
CA GLY A 454 -40.78 -21.24 -7.79
C GLY A 454 -39.72 -21.26 -8.91
N ILE A 455 -39.68 -20.23 -9.76
CA ILE A 455 -38.70 -20.10 -10.86
C ILE A 455 -37.35 -19.62 -10.34
N ALA A 456 -37.35 -18.71 -9.35
CA ALA A 456 -36.14 -18.13 -8.81
C ALA A 456 -36.07 -18.19 -7.28
N VAL A 457 -34.85 -18.12 -6.75
CA VAL A 457 -34.57 -17.90 -5.32
C VAL A 457 -33.71 -16.65 -5.20
N PHE A 458 -34.19 -15.66 -4.44
CA PHE A 458 -33.46 -14.43 -4.20
C PHE A 458 -32.73 -14.50 -2.86
N HIS A 459 -31.40 -14.43 -2.90
CA HIS A 459 -30.50 -14.54 -1.75
C HIS A 459 -30.06 -13.18 -1.19
N GLY A 460 -30.43 -12.07 -1.84
CA GLY A 460 -29.93 -10.76 -1.45
C GLY A 460 -28.43 -10.58 -1.71
N PHE A 461 -27.87 -9.51 -1.17
CA PHE A 461 -26.44 -9.25 -1.27
C PHE A 461 -25.65 -10.20 -0.35
N GLN A 462 -24.66 -10.86 -0.92
CA GLN A 462 -23.75 -11.78 -0.21
C GLN A 462 -22.32 -11.28 -0.28
N THR A 463 -21.63 -11.33 0.84
CA THR A 463 -20.20 -10.94 0.92
C THR A 463 -19.27 -12.00 0.40
N ASP A 464 -19.64 -13.27 0.56
CA ASP A 464 -18.93 -14.44 0.05
C ASP A 464 -19.74 -15.14 -1.04
N PRO A 465 -19.30 -15.08 -2.32
CA PRO A 465 -19.97 -15.73 -3.44
C PRO A 465 -19.60 -17.21 -3.61
N ILE A 466 -18.54 -17.70 -2.95
CA ILE A 466 -17.98 -19.04 -3.15
C ILE A 466 -19.03 -20.16 -2.96
N PRO A 467 -19.87 -20.17 -1.90
CA PRO A 467 -20.90 -21.20 -1.73
C PRO A 467 -21.90 -21.27 -2.89
N TYR A 468 -22.23 -20.12 -3.47
CA TYR A 468 -23.16 -20.03 -4.61
C TYR A 468 -22.54 -20.55 -5.90
N TYR A 469 -21.27 -20.23 -6.17
CA TYR A 469 -20.54 -20.81 -7.28
C TYR A 469 -20.42 -22.34 -7.12
N ALA A 470 -20.13 -22.82 -5.92
CA ALA A 470 -19.98 -24.25 -5.67
C ALA A 470 -21.29 -25.01 -5.89
N ALA A 471 -22.43 -24.41 -5.56
CA ALA A 471 -23.74 -25.04 -5.63
C ALA A 471 -24.41 -24.99 -7.03
N CYS A 472 -24.03 -24.03 -7.90
CA CYS A 472 -24.69 -23.86 -9.19
C CYS A 472 -24.11 -24.78 -10.29
N ASP A 473 -24.95 -25.11 -11.27
CA ASP A 473 -24.55 -25.82 -12.49
C ASP A 473 -23.93 -24.89 -13.55
N CYS A 474 -24.40 -23.65 -13.63
CA CYS A 474 -23.95 -22.69 -14.62
C CYS A 474 -24.15 -21.24 -14.12
N VAL A 475 -23.20 -20.37 -14.43
CA VAL A 475 -23.36 -18.93 -14.19
C VAL A 475 -23.85 -18.23 -15.46
N VAL A 476 -24.89 -17.41 -15.30
CA VAL A 476 -25.53 -16.66 -16.38
C VAL A 476 -25.38 -15.17 -16.17
N LEU A 477 -24.71 -14.47 -17.10
CA LEU A 477 -24.48 -13.02 -17.00
C LEU A 477 -24.64 -12.34 -18.36
N PRO A 478 -25.88 -11.98 -18.77
CA PRO A 478 -26.18 -11.42 -20.10
C PRO A 478 -25.97 -9.90 -20.15
N SER A 479 -24.87 -9.38 -19.54
CA SER A 479 -24.56 -7.96 -19.42
C SER A 479 -24.45 -7.25 -20.78
N TYR A 480 -24.81 -5.95 -20.79
CA TYR A 480 -24.62 -5.11 -21.99
C TYR A 480 -23.23 -4.49 -22.06
N HIS A 481 -22.58 -4.32 -20.93
CA HIS A 481 -21.27 -3.69 -20.83
C HIS A 481 -20.49 -4.23 -19.63
N GLU A 482 -19.24 -4.63 -19.85
CA GLU A 482 -18.28 -5.00 -18.81
C GLU A 482 -16.90 -4.42 -19.11
N GLY A 483 -16.09 -4.21 -18.07
CA GLY A 483 -14.65 -3.99 -18.23
C GLY A 483 -13.93 -5.32 -18.46
N MET A 484 -13.82 -6.10 -17.39
CA MET A 484 -13.61 -7.55 -17.35
C MET A 484 -14.52 -8.08 -16.23
N SER A 485 -15.32 -9.08 -16.53
CA SER A 485 -16.27 -9.63 -15.56
C SER A 485 -15.59 -10.58 -14.59
N ASN A 486 -15.31 -10.09 -13.38
CA ASN A 486 -14.74 -10.94 -12.32
C ASN A 486 -15.68 -12.12 -11.96
N VAL A 487 -16.99 -11.91 -12.01
CA VAL A 487 -17.98 -12.97 -11.75
C VAL A 487 -17.78 -14.17 -12.69
N LEU A 488 -17.53 -13.91 -13.97
CA LEU A 488 -17.28 -14.98 -14.94
C LEU A 488 -15.92 -15.65 -14.70
N LEU A 489 -14.88 -14.87 -14.36
CA LEU A 489 -13.55 -15.42 -14.05
C LEU A 489 -13.59 -16.29 -12.79
N GLU A 490 -14.25 -15.81 -11.72
CA GLU A 490 -14.42 -16.51 -10.44
C GLU A 490 -15.18 -17.83 -10.63
N ALA A 491 -16.30 -17.79 -11.36
CA ALA A 491 -17.11 -18.97 -11.66
C ALA A 491 -16.36 -20.02 -12.48
N ALA A 492 -15.68 -19.60 -13.55
CA ALA A 492 -14.91 -20.52 -14.39
C ALA A 492 -13.67 -21.06 -13.65
N ALA A 493 -13.03 -20.27 -12.76
CA ALA A 493 -11.97 -20.77 -11.87
C ALA A 493 -12.46 -21.93 -10.99
N MET A 494 -13.71 -21.87 -10.53
CA MET A 494 -14.35 -22.95 -9.77
C MET A 494 -14.95 -24.06 -10.65
N ALA A 495 -14.59 -24.10 -11.93
CA ALA A 495 -15.06 -25.06 -12.92
C ALA A 495 -16.59 -25.02 -13.17
N ARG A 496 -17.16 -23.82 -13.19
CA ARG A 496 -18.57 -23.62 -13.57
C ARG A 496 -18.66 -23.15 -15.03
N PRO A 497 -19.47 -23.81 -15.87
CA PRO A 497 -19.80 -23.33 -17.21
C PRO A 497 -20.42 -21.94 -17.17
N LEU A 498 -20.26 -21.20 -18.26
CA LEU A 498 -20.71 -19.81 -18.35
C LEU A 498 -21.70 -19.64 -19.52
N ILE A 499 -22.75 -18.84 -19.33
CA ILE A 499 -23.60 -18.31 -20.42
C ILE A 499 -23.57 -16.79 -20.29
N THR A 500 -23.03 -16.11 -21.29
CA THR A 500 -22.81 -14.66 -21.17
C THR A 500 -22.92 -13.97 -22.55
N SER A 501 -22.99 -12.63 -22.50
CA SER A 501 -23.06 -11.84 -23.73
C SER A 501 -21.76 -11.85 -24.51
N ASP A 502 -21.85 -11.83 -25.83
CA ASP A 502 -20.70 -11.67 -26.74
C ASP A 502 -20.26 -10.21 -26.82
N ILE A 503 -19.71 -9.73 -25.71
CA ILE A 503 -19.17 -8.37 -25.54
C ILE A 503 -17.75 -8.40 -25.00
N PRO A 504 -16.96 -7.33 -25.22
CA PRO A 504 -15.69 -7.15 -24.53
C PRO A 504 -15.86 -7.18 -23.01
N GLY A 505 -14.97 -7.90 -22.32
CA GLY A 505 -15.03 -8.11 -20.88
C GLY A 505 -15.87 -9.32 -20.43
N CYS A 506 -16.63 -9.94 -21.33
CA CYS A 506 -17.31 -11.22 -21.12
C CYS A 506 -16.76 -12.32 -22.03
N ARG A 507 -16.64 -12.03 -23.34
CA ARG A 507 -16.22 -13.03 -24.33
C ARG A 507 -14.84 -13.60 -24.08
N GLU A 508 -13.96 -12.84 -23.44
CA GLU A 508 -12.60 -13.28 -23.14
C GLU A 508 -12.59 -14.45 -22.12
N ALA A 509 -13.61 -14.55 -21.28
CA ALA A 509 -13.74 -15.63 -20.30
C ALA A 509 -14.30 -16.93 -20.93
N VAL A 510 -14.84 -16.89 -22.17
CA VAL A 510 -15.59 -18.00 -22.76
C VAL A 510 -15.07 -18.36 -24.15
N ASP A 511 -14.75 -19.63 -24.36
CA ASP A 511 -14.63 -20.22 -25.70
C ASP A 511 -16.01 -20.83 -26.06
N ASP A 512 -16.73 -20.22 -27.01
CA ASP A 512 -18.12 -20.58 -27.33
C ASP A 512 -18.24 -22.05 -27.69
N GLY A 513 -19.20 -22.74 -27.07
CA GLY A 513 -19.46 -24.18 -27.23
C GLY A 513 -18.45 -25.10 -26.52
N LYS A 514 -17.35 -24.59 -25.96
CA LYS A 514 -16.31 -25.39 -25.30
C LYS A 514 -16.24 -25.16 -23.79
N THR A 515 -16.24 -23.91 -23.35
CA THR A 515 -16.18 -23.57 -21.94
C THR A 515 -17.46 -22.89 -21.43
N GLY A 516 -18.41 -22.67 -22.33
CA GLY A 516 -19.67 -22.00 -22.09
C GLY A 516 -20.34 -21.59 -23.39
N PHE A 517 -21.30 -20.67 -23.30
CA PHE A 517 -22.01 -20.15 -24.47
C PHE A 517 -21.98 -18.63 -24.52
N LEU A 518 -21.84 -18.09 -25.73
CA LEU A 518 -21.98 -16.67 -26.02
C LEU A 518 -23.35 -16.38 -26.64
N VAL A 519 -23.96 -15.27 -26.22
CA VAL A 519 -25.26 -14.81 -26.77
C VAL A 519 -25.15 -13.35 -27.22
N PRO A 520 -25.87 -12.93 -28.25
CA PRO A 520 -25.96 -11.52 -28.61
C PRO A 520 -26.55 -10.68 -27.48
N VAL A 521 -26.12 -9.43 -27.38
CA VAL A 521 -26.65 -8.48 -26.40
C VAL A 521 -28.11 -8.14 -26.68
N ARG A 522 -28.96 -8.09 -25.67
CA ARG A 522 -30.39 -7.76 -25.76
C ARG A 522 -31.18 -8.74 -26.62
N ASP A 523 -30.77 -9.98 -26.57
CA ASP A 523 -31.43 -11.07 -27.33
C ASP A 523 -31.89 -12.17 -26.36
N ALA A 524 -33.13 -12.00 -25.87
CA ALA A 524 -33.77 -12.95 -24.96
C ALA A 524 -34.02 -14.31 -25.64
N GLU A 525 -34.23 -14.34 -26.97
CA GLU A 525 -34.42 -15.57 -27.71
C GLU A 525 -33.14 -16.42 -27.74
N SER A 526 -32.01 -15.81 -28.12
CA SER A 526 -30.73 -16.50 -28.11
C SER A 526 -30.35 -16.96 -26.70
N LEU A 527 -30.62 -16.16 -25.68
CA LEU A 527 -30.38 -16.55 -24.29
C LEU A 527 -31.23 -17.76 -23.89
N TYR A 528 -32.52 -17.73 -24.17
CA TYR A 528 -33.43 -18.85 -23.95
C TYR A 528 -32.93 -20.13 -24.62
N GLU A 529 -32.56 -20.08 -25.91
CA GLU A 529 -32.07 -21.26 -26.63
C GLU A 529 -30.79 -21.84 -26.00
N LYS A 530 -29.87 -21.00 -25.51
CA LYS A 530 -28.65 -21.49 -24.86
C LYS A 530 -28.94 -22.06 -23.47
N LEU A 531 -29.83 -21.47 -22.68
CA LEU A 531 -30.27 -22.03 -21.40
C LEU A 531 -30.96 -23.40 -21.62
N LYS A 532 -31.85 -23.50 -22.60
CA LYS A 532 -32.52 -24.75 -23.00
C LYS A 532 -31.52 -25.81 -23.44
N ALA A 533 -30.57 -25.46 -24.31
CA ALA A 533 -29.52 -26.36 -24.75
C ALA A 533 -28.71 -26.88 -23.55
N PHE A 534 -28.36 -26.01 -22.59
CA PHE A 534 -27.62 -26.38 -21.39
C PHE A 534 -28.41 -27.33 -20.50
N ILE A 535 -29.71 -27.10 -20.26
CA ILE A 535 -30.58 -28.02 -19.49
C ILE A 535 -30.59 -29.41 -20.11
N ASN A 536 -30.67 -29.49 -21.43
CA ASN A 536 -30.71 -30.76 -22.16
C ASN A 536 -29.35 -31.46 -22.30
N MET A 537 -28.25 -30.83 -21.91
CA MET A 537 -26.92 -31.44 -21.94
C MET A 537 -26.80 -32.52 -20.85
N PRO A 538 -26.17 -33.67 -21.14
CA PRO A 538 -25.80 -34.63 -20.11
C PRO A 538 -24.90 -33.99 -19.05
N ARG A 539 -25.07 -34.35 -17.77
CA ARG A 539 -24.27 -33.85 -16.66
C ARG A 539 -22.77 -33.93 -16.95
N ALA A 540 -22.30 -35.06 -17.47
CA ALA A 540 -20.87 -35.24 -17.79
C ALA A 540 -20.35 -34.22 -18.85
N ALA A 541 -21.20 -33.80 -19.78
CA ALA A 541 -20.84 -32.78 -20.78
C ALA A 541 -20.77 -31.37 -20.12
N ARG A 542 -21.70 -31.05 -19.20
CA ARG A 542 -21.69 -29.81 -18.42
C ARG A 542 -20.44 -29.73 -17.53
N GLU A 543 -20.10 -30.82 -16.84
CA GLU A 543 -18.90 -30.94 -16.03
C GLU A 543 -17.62 -30.77 -16.87
N ALA A 544 -17.53 -31.42 -18.02
CA ALA A 544 -16.39 -31.27 -18.92
C ALA A 544 -16.23 -29.82 -19.45
N MET A 545 -17.37 -29.15 -19.72
CA MET A 545 -17.40 -27.74 -20.13
C MET A 545 -16.85 -26.84 -19.03
N GLY A 546 -17.23 -27.05 -17.76
CA GLY A 546 -16.72 -26.33 -16.63
C GLY A 546 -15.23 -26.59 -16.37
N ALA A 547 -14.78 -27.85 -16.49
CA ALA A 547 -13.39 -28.22 -16.38
C ALA A 547 -12.52 -27.54 -17.47
N ALA A 548 -13.00 -27.46 -18.70
CA ALA A 548 -12.32 -26.73 -19.78
C ALA A 548 -12.25 -25.22 -19.48
N GLY A 549 -13.30 -24.65 -18.88
CA GLY A 549 -13.31 -23.26 -18.39
C GLY A 549 -12.25 -23.01 -17.35
N HIS A 550 -12.11 -23.89 -16.37
CA HIS A 550 -11.06 -23.81 -15.35
C HIS A 550 -9.65 -23.76 -15.96
N GLU A 551 -9.34 -24.65 -16.91
CA GLU A 551 -8.03 -24.69 -17.56
C GLU A 551 -7.75 -23.41 -18.36
N LYS A 552 -8.77 -22.84 -19.04
CA LYS A 552 -8.64 -21.54 -19.71
C LYS A 552 -8.28 -20.45 -18.71
N ILE A 553 -9.03 -20.34 -17.60
CA ILE A 553 -8.79 -19.30 -16.59
C ILE A 553 -7.41 -19.45 -15.96
N LYS A 554 -6.99 -20.66 -15.64
CA LYS A 554 -5.67 -20.95 -15.08
C LYS A 554 -4.52 -20.49 -16.00
N ASN A 555 -4.68 -20.67 -17.31
CA ASN A 555 -3.64 -20.34 -18.28
C ASN A 555 -3.59 -18.86 -18.69
N GLU A 556 -4.74 -18.16 -18.64
CA GLU A 556 -4.84 -16.82 -19.21
C GLU A 556 -5.12 -15.72 -18.16
N PHE A 557 -5.71 -16.09 -17.00
CA PHE A 557 -6.25 -15.13 -16.03
C PHE A 557 -5.74 -15.34 -14.60
N ASP A 558 -4.67 -16.13 -14.41
CA ASP A 558 -4.09 -16.29 -13.08
C ASP A 558 -3.63 -14.94 -12.54
N LYS A 559 -4.09 -14.61 -11.34
CA LYS A 559 -3.77 -13.35 -10.70
C LYS A 559 -2.28 -13.20 -10.42
N GLU A 560 -1.58 -14.27 -10.06
CA GLU A 560 -0.14 -14.22 -9.78
C GLU A 560 0.64 -13.78 -11.03
N ASP A 561 0.30 -14.29 -12.21
CA ASP A 561 0.91 -13.91 -13.47
C ASP A 561 0.60 -12.46 -13.86
N ILE A 562 -0.65 -12.04 -13.69
CA ILE A 562 -1.08 -10.66 -13.99
C ILE A 562 -0.40 -9.67 -13.04
N VAL A 563 -0.29 -9.98 -11.75
CA VAL A 563 0.42 -9.14 -10.77
C VAL A 563 1.91 -9.07 -11.12
N SER A 564 2.56 -10.20 -11.40
CA SER A 564 3.96 -10.26 -11.80
C SER A 564 4.24 -9.40 -13.05
N LYS A 565 3.42 -9.55 -14.10
CA LYS A 565 3.49 -8.74 -15.32
C LYS A 565 3.29 -7.24 -15.02
N THR A 566 2.32 -6.91 -14.16
CA THR A 566 2.05 -5.52 -13.78
C THR A 566 3.25 -4.91 -13.04
N VAL A 567 3.77 -5.60 -12.03
CA VAL A 567 4.92 -5.14 -11.23
C VAL A 567 6.16 -4.98 -12.10
N SER A 568 6.44 -5.92 -13.01
CA SER A 568 7.59 -5.81 -13.93
C SER A 568 7.54 -4.53 -14.77
N VAL A 569 6.36 -4.13 -15.24
CA VAL A 569 6.16 -2.87 -16.01
C VAL A 569 6.24 -1.63 -15.12
N LEU A 570 5.76 -1.70 -13.88
CA LEU A 570 5.80 -0.56 -12.94
C LEU A 570 7.22 -0.22 -12.51
N LEU A 571 8.06 -1.25 -12.32
CA LEU A 571 9.43 -1.12 -11.82
C LEU A 571 10.49 -0.96 -12.92
N ALA A 572 10.14 -1.21 -14.18
CA ALA A 572 10.98 -0.87 -15.34
C ALA A 572 11.01 0.66 -15.57
#